data_0d040d424ddb4f38fd9cef2f74c2e11d
#
_entry.id   0d040d424ddb4f38fd9cef2f74c2e11d
#
_cell.length_a   1.000
_cell.length_b   1.000
_cell.length_c   1.000
_cell.angle_alpha   90.00
_cell.angle_beta   90.00
_cell.angle_gamma   90.00
#
_symmetry.space_group_name_H-M   'P 1'
#
loop_
_entity.id
_entity.type
_entity.pdbx_description
1 polymer ?
#
loop_
_entity_poly.entity_id
_entity_poly.type
_entity_poly.pdbx_seq_one_letter_code
_entity_poly.pdbx_strand_id
1 'polypeptide(L)'
;MPLRLQATEDDVYHLMDLKEQYFIMTAICSVAEGISAYFFIYQKRCWDLVYLCTALALAIILLLRQAIKISRRIMEAENCYMALEEDSLAVCQPEKNGKYESCRIFYDEMDKIVEGTRRGIPEFYIVIRKEGKEQKSFFLLDEEEQERDVFCVRSFGFDNQGFMEFYRKLRWIVPGRTRIIGTKTQEVWKLRRPNIRICTAAGMLLGYVLPKFLEMMMYG
;
A
#
# COMPACT_ATOMS: atom_id res chain seq x y z
N MET A 1 8.10 -25.45 16.98
CA MET A 1 8.41 -24.08 17.45
C MET A 1 7.58 -23.12 16.64
N PRO A 2 6.81 -22.26 17.27
CA PRO A 2 6.09 -21.21 16.55
C PRO A 2 7.10 -20.33 15.80
N LEU A 3 6.89 -20.14 14.51
CA LEU A 3 7.70 -19.24 13.71
C LEU A 3 7.07 -17.86 13.75
N ARG A 4 7.79 -16.88 14.30
CA ARG A 4 7.36 -15.49 14.31
C ARG A 4 8.27 -14.67 13.41
N LEU A 5 7.67 -13.96 12.46
CA LEU A 5 8.31 -12.94 11.66
C LEU A 5 7.85 -11.57 12.15
N GLN A 6 8.80 -10.69 12.44
CA GLN A 6 8.53 -9.33 12.88
C GLN A 6 9.22 -8.36 11.93
N ALA A 7 8.71 -7.16 11.78
CA ALA A 7 9.32 -6.14 10.94
C ALA A 7 10.75 -5.85 11.41
N THR A 8 11.67 -5.77 10.46
CA THR A 8 13.09 -5.48 10.71
C THR A 8 13.38 -3.98 10.56
N GLU A 9 14.52 -3.54 11.07
CA GLU A 9 14.98 -2.16 10.89
C GLU A 9 15.14 -1.81 9.40
N ASP A 10 15.59 -2.75 8.56
CA ASP A 10 15.77 -2.54 7.12
C ASP A 10 14.46 -2.21 6.40
N ASP A 11 13.33 -2.79 6.83
CA ASP A 11 12.02 -2.48 6.30
C ASP A 11 11.60 -1.04 6.63
N VAL A 12 11.98 -0.56 7.81
CA VAL A 12 11.76 0.82 8.24
C VAL A 12 12.62 1.77 7.42
N TYR A 13 13.86 1.42 7.11
CA TYR A 13 14.75 2.23 6.25
C TYR A 13 14.15 2.44 4.85
N HIS A 14 13.59 1.43 4.23
CA HIS A 14 12.93 1.58 2.93
C HIS A 14 11.75 2.56 2.98
N LEU A 15 10.98 2.55 4.07
CA LEU A 15 9.90 3.53 4.27
C LEU A 15 10.44 4.95 4.53
N MET A 16 11.57 5.07 5.22
CA MET A 16 12.24 6.34 5.45
C MET A 16 12.74 6.95 4.14
N ASP A 17 13.38 6.15 3.29
CA ASP A 17 13.84 6.57 1.97
C ASP A 17 12.65 7.04 1.08
N LEU A 18 11.56 6.30 1.09
CA LEU A 18 10.34 6.70 0.39
C LEU A 18 9.75 8.01 0.91
N LYS A 19 9.78 8.24 2.23
CA LYS A 19 9.35 9.49 2.86
C LYS A 19 10.22 10.65 2.41
N GLU A 20 11.53 10.45 2.37
CA GLU A 20 12.49 11.47 1.94
C GLU A 20 12.25 11.86 0.48
N GLN A 21 12.01 10.92 -0.41
CA GLN A 21 11.63 11.19 -1.81
C GLN A 21 10.38 12.07 -1.90
N TYR A 22 9.35 11.83 -1.10
CA TYR A 22 8.17 12.69 -1.08
C TYR A 22 8.47 14.10 -0.58
N PHE A 23 9.37 14.27 0.40
CA PHE A 23 9.79 15.59 0.86
C PHE A 23 10.60 16.34 -0.21
N ILE A 24 11.52 15.67 -0.91
CA ILE A 24 12.27 16.26 -2.01
C ILE A 24 11.33 16.73 -3.12
N MET A 25 10.38 15.88 -3.53
CA MET A 25 9.38 16.25 -4.54
C MET A 25 8.51 17.43 -4.09
N THR A 26 8.15 17.48 -2.82
CA THR A 26 7.40 18.61 -2.24
C THR A 26 8.22 19.91 -2.31
N ALA A 27 9.51 19.86 -1.98
CA ALA A 27 10.42 21.00 -2.06
C ALA A 27 10.55 21.51 -3.51
N ILE A 28 10.73 20.60 -4.48
CA ILE A 28 10.79 20.96 -5.92
C ILE A 28 9.49 21.65 -6.35
N CYS A 29 8.33 21.11 -6.02
CA CYS A 29 7.04 21.72 -6.34
C CYS A 29 6.86 23.08 -5.68
N SER A 30 7.33 23.27 -4.43
CA SER A 30 7.25 24.55 -3.72
C SER A 30 8.12 25.63 -4.36
N VAL A 31 9.32 25.27 -4.82
CA VAL A 31 10.19 26.18 -5.57
C VAL A 31 9.54 26.58 -6.90
N ALA A 32 8.98 25.61 -7.64
CA ALA A 32 8.27 25.88 -8.89
C ALA A 32 7.03 26.78 -8.68
N GLU A 33 6.29 26.58 -7.59
CA GLU A 33 5.17 27.44 -7.21
C GLU A 33 5.62 28.85 -6.90
N GLY A 34 6.72 29.02 -6.13
CA GLY A 34 7.31 30.34 -5.84
C GLY A 34 7.72 31.11 -7.09
N ILE A 35 8.37 30.42 -8.04
CA ILE A 35 8.76 31.00 -9.34
C ILE A 35 7.51 31.39 -10.14
N SER A 36 6.50 30.53 -10.22
CA SER A 36 5.25 30.80 -10.95
C SER A 36 4.49 31.99 -10.36
N ALA A 37 4.44 32.07 -9.03
CA ALA A 37 3.80 33.19 -8.32
C ALA A 37 4.56 34.50 -8.56
N TYR A 38 5.90 34.47 -8.57
CA TYR A 38 6.72 35.65 -8.91
C TYR A 38 6.39 36.17 -10.31
N PHE A 39 6.37 35.30 -11.33
CA PHE A 39 6.03 35.69 -12.70
C PHE A 39 4.60 36.25 -12.81
N PHE A 40 3.64 35.66 -12.09
CA PHE A 40 2.27 36.16 -12.04
C PHE A 40 2.18 37.58 -11.50
N ILE A 41 2.94 37.89 -10.44
CA ILE A 41 2.89 39.21 -9.78
C ILE A 41 3.60 40.29 -10.63
N TYR A 42 4.80 39.97 -11.20
CA TYR A 42 5.69 40.98 -11.75
C TYR A 42 5.66 41.09 -13.27
N GLN A 43 5.27 40.07 -14.05
CA GLN A 43 5.38 40.17 -15.51
C GLN A 43 4.05 40.29 -16.25
N LYS A 44 3.13 39.43 -16.02
CA LYS A 44 1.79 39.51 -16.64
C LYS A 44 0.77 38.73 -15.83
N ARG A 45 -0.36 39.29 -15.51
CA ARG A 45 -1.51 38.58 -14.94
C ARG A 45 -2.15 37.71 -16.01
N CYS A 46 -1.57 36.51 -16.20
CA CYS A 46 -2.07 35.51 -17.13
C CYS A 46 -2.87 34.44 -16.37
N TRP A 47 -4.05 34.10 -16.85
CA TRP A 47 -4.91 33.07 -16.24
C TRP A 47 -4.23 31.69 -16.20
N ASP A 48 -3.37 31.38 -17.18
CA ASP A 48 -2.62 30.12 -17.22
C ASP A 48 -1.68 29.96 -16.01
N LEU A 49 -1.09 31.06 -15.50
CA LEU A 49 -0.26 31.05 -14.30
C LEU A 49 -1.10 30.79 -13.04
N VAL A 50 -2.34 31.26 -12.98
CA VAL A 50 -3.26 30.96 -11.87
C VAL A 50 -3.58 29.46 -11.83
N TYR A 51 -3.87 28.85 -12.99
CA TYR A 51 -4.10 27.42 -13.08
C TYR A 51 -2.87 26.61 -12.69
N LEU A 52 -1.67 27.05 -13.12
CA LEU A 52 -0.42 26.39 -12.76
C LEU A 52 -0.17 26.45 -11.25
N CYS A 53 -0.28 27.62 -10.62
CA CYS A 53 -0.14 27.77 -9.17
C CYS A 53 -1.15 26.89 -8.41
N THR A 54 -2.41 26.87 -8.85
CA THR A 54 -3.44 26.06 -8.21
C THR A 54 -3.10 24.56 -8.33
N ALA A 55 -2.63 24.11 -9.49
CA ALA A 55 -2.23 22.71 -9.72
C ALA A 55 -1.01 22.32 -8.87
N LEU A 56 0.00 23.20 -8.75
CA LEU A 56 1.18 22.97 -7.92
C LEU A 56 0.81 22.94 -6.43
N ALA A 57 -0.02 23.84 -5.95
CA ALA A 57 -0.51 23.85 -4.57
C ALA A 57 -1.24 22.54 -4.23
N LEU A 58 -2.10 22.06 -5.13
CA LEU A 58 -2.78 20.79 -4.99
C LEU A 58 -1.80 19.61 -4.95
N ALA A 59 -0.78 19.62 -5.81
CA ALA A 59 0.27 18.61 -5.83
C ALA A 59 1.05 18.60 -4.51
N ILE A 60 1.44 19.75 -3.97
CA ILE A 60 2.12 19.89 -2.68
C ILE A 60 1.27 19.29 -1.56
N ILE A 61 -0.01 19.62 -1.49
CA ILE A 61 -0.93 19.09 -0.47
C ILE A 61 -1.01 17.57 -0.56
N LEU A 62 -1.10 17.01 -1.76
CA LEU A 62 -1.15 15.56 -1.96
C LEU A 62 0.15 14.86 -1.57
N LEU A 63 1.30 15.45 -1.93
CA LEU A 63 2.63 14.92 -1.56
C LEU A 63 2.84 14.96 -0.06
N LEU A 64 2.53 16.07 0.61
CA LEU A 64 2.61 16.19 2.07
C LEU A 64 1.69 15.18 2.76
N ARG A 65 0.47 15.01 2.26
CA ARG A 65 -0.45 13.99 2.79
C ARG A 65 0.14 12.58 2.69
N GLN A 66 0.84 12.26 1.60
CA GLN A 66 1.52 10.97 1.45
C GLN A 66 2.71 10.84 2.41
N ALA A 67 3.54 11.88 2.55
CA ALA A 67 4.66 11.90 3.49
C ALA A 67 4.19 11.69 4.94
N ILE A 68 3.10 12.36 5.35
CA ILE A 68 2.49 12.18 6.68
C ILE A 68 2.00 10.74 6.88
N LYS A 69 1.35 10.16 5.86
CA LYS A 69 0.90 8.77 5.93
C LYS A 69 2.06 7.78 6.08
N ILE A 70 3.17 8.00 5.35
CA ILE A 70 4.36 7.16 5.47
C ILE A 70 5.01 7.34 6.85
N SER A 71 5.09 8.58 7.36
CA SER A 71 5.60 8.83 8.71
C SER A 71 4.82 8.08 9.78
N ARG A 72 3.50 8.05 9.69
CA ARG A 72 2.67 7.24 10.58
C ARG A 72 2.98 5.75 10.45
N ARG A 73 3.14 5.24 9.21
CA ARG A 73 3.47 3.84 8.97
C ARG A 73 4.83 3.44 9.54
N ILE A 74 5.82 4.33 9.52
CA ILE A 74 7.12 4.09 10.14
C ILE A 74 6.95 3.89 11.65
N MET A 75 6.20 4.77 12.33
CA MET A 75 5.93 4.67 13.76
C MET A 75 5.14 3.40 14.11
N GLU A 76 4.35 2.92 13.18
CA GLU A 76 3.46 1.78 13.34
C GLU A 76 4.11 0.45 12.92
N ALA A 77 5.25 0.47 12.19
CA ALA A 77 5.90 -0.74 11.69
C ALA A 77 6.36 -1.70 12.81
N GLU A 78 6.69 -1.18 13.98
CA GLU A 78 7.09 -1.97 15.15
C GLU A 78 6.01 -2.95 15.62
N ASN A 79 4.74 -2.68 15.34
CA ASN A 79 3.61 -3.52 15.73
C ASN A 79 3.26 -4.60 14.70
N CYS A 80 3.94 -4.60 13.54
CA CYS A 80 3.69 -5.61 12.50
C CYS A 80 4.33 -6.94 12.86
N TYR A 81 3.55 -8.01 12.82
CA TYR A 81 4.08 -9.36 12.97
C TYR A 81 3.25 -10.37 12.21
N MET A 82 3.88 -11.50 11.89
CA MET A 82 3.24 -12.73 11.45
C MET A 82 3.75 -13.88 12.28
N ALA A 83 2.86 -14.77 12.71
CA ALA A 83 3.22 -15.95 13.48
C ALA A 83 2.50 -17.17 12.96
N LEU A 84 3.26 -18.27 12.76
CA LEU A 84 2.69 -19.61 12.57
C LEU A 84 2.57 -20.24 13.95
N GLU A 85 1.35 -20.36 14.42
CA GLU A 85 1.01 -21.05 15.66
C GLU A 85 0.76 -22.55 15.36
N GLU A 86 0.36 -23.35 16.33
CA GLU A 86 0.15 -24.79 16.14
C GLU A 86 -1.01 -25.10 15.19
N ASP A 87 -2.08 -24.34 15.28
CA ASP A 87 -3.34 -24.55 14.55
C ASP A 87 -3.79 -23.35 13.71
N SER A 88 -3.11 -22.23 13.82
CA SER A 88 -3.53 -20.96 13.25
C SER A 88 -2.37 -20.11 12.74
N LEU A 89 -2.70 -19.20 11.82
CA LEU A 89 -1.87 -18.11 11.37
C LEU A 89 -2.35 -16.82 12.03
N ALA A 90 -1.48 -16.18 12.79
CA ALA A 90 -1.73 -14.84 13.34
C ALA A 90 -0.97 -13.80 12.51
N VAL A 91 -1.64 -12.73 12.09
CA VAL A 91 -1.06 -11.62 11.33
C VAL A 91 -1.54 -10.30 11.90
N CYS A 92 -0.61 -9.38 12.10
CA CYS A 92 -0.90 -7.98 12.36
C CYS A 92 -0.15 -7.14 11.32
N GLN A 93 -0.88 -6.40 10.49
CA GLN A 93 -0.30 -5.62 9.40
C GLN A 93 -1.03 -4.29 9.24
N PRO A 94 -0.36 -3.22 8.74
CA PRO A 94 -1.00 -1.94 8.54
C PRO A 94 -1.94 -1.99 7.32
N GLU A 95 -3.13 -1.45 7.48
CA GLU A 95 -4.06 -1.23 6.39
C GLU A 95 -3.98 0.22 5.87
N LYS A 96 -4.74 0.52 4.83
CA LYS A 96 -4.90 1.88 4.32
C LYS A 96 -5.49 2.77 5.42
N ASN A 97 -5.01 3.98 5.52
CA ASN A 97 -5.42 5.03 6.47
C ASN A 97 -4.80 4.95 7.87
N GLY A 98 -3.72 4.17 8.05
CA GLY A 98 -3.00 4.10 9.32
C GLY A 98 -3.66 3.23 10.38
N LYS A 99 -4.70 2.49 10.01
CA LYS A 99 -5.32 1.47 10.85
C LYS A 99 -4.54 0.16 10.74
N TYR A 100 -4.56 -0.63 11.80
CA TYR A 100 -4.03 -1.99 11.80
C TYR A 100 -5.16 -2.98 11.53
N GLU A 101 -4.87 -3.95 10.67
CA GLU A 101 -5.68 -5.14 10.60
C GLU A 101 -4.91 -6.29 11.25
N SER A 102 -5.53 -6.93 12.22
CA SER A 102 -5.05 -8.15 12.82
C SER A 102 -6.03 -9.29 12.53
N CYS A 103 -5.49 -10.47 12.34
CA CYS A 103 -6.30 -11.66 12.15
C CYS A 103 -5.66 -12.87 12.80
N ARG A 104 -6.51 -13.81 13.17
CA ARG A 104 -6.12 -15.19 13.47
C ARG A 104 -6.95 -16.11 12.59
N ILE A 105 -6.29 -16.85 11.70
CA ILE A 105 -6.93 -17.72 10.72
C ILE A 105 -6.53 -19.15 11.03
N PHE A 106 -7.52 -19.99 11.35
CA PHE A 106 -7.29 -21.40 11.61
C PHE A 106 -7.02 -22.16 10.31
N TYR A 107 -6.02 -23.06 10.31
CA TYR A 107 -5.63 -23.78 9.11
C TYR A 107 -6.74 -24.68 8.56
N ASP A 108 -7.59 -25.21 9.42
CA ASP A 108 -8.73 -26.07 9.06
C ASP A 108 -9.84 -25.30 8.32
N GLU A 109 -9.90 -23.98 8.47
CA GLU A 109 -10.87 -23.12 7.78
C GLU A 109 -10.32 -22.54 6.46
N MET A 110 -9.04 -22.74 6.14
CA MET A 110 -8.47 -22.26 4.87
C MET A 110 -8.96 -23.11 3.69
N ASP A 111 -9.73 -22.51 2.77
CA ASP A 111 -10.14 -23.15 1.52
C ASP A 111 -9.02 -23.11 0.48
N LYS A 112 -8.47 -21.92 0.25
CA LYS A 112 -7.40 -21.73 -0.72
C LYS A 112 -6.47 -20.58 -0.36
N ILE A 113 -5.23 -20.69 -0.80
CA ILE A 113 -4.22 -19.64 -0.76
C ILE A 113 -3.88 -19.27 -2.20
N VAL A 114 -4.03 -17.98 -2.53
CA VAL A 114 -3.77 -17.47 -3.89
C VAL A 114 -2.54 -16.56 -3.84
N GLU A 115 -1.47 -16.96 -4.51
CA GLU A 115 -0.24 -16.18 -4.63
C GLU A 115 -0.46 -14.95 -5.50
N GLY A 116 0.09 -13.82 -5.10
CA GLY A 116 0.03 -12.59 -5.85
C GLY A 116 1.32 -11.77 -5.75
N THR A 117 1.45 -10.83 -6.65
CA THR A 117 2.47 -9.78 -6.57
C THR A 117 1.80 -8.44 -6.86
N ARG A 118 2.12 -7.44 -6.08
CA ARG A 118 1.63 -6.08 -6.29
C ARG A 118 2.82 -5.13 -6.40
N ARG A 119 3.03 -4.56 -7.60
CA ARG A 119 4.18 -3.68 -7.88
C ARG A 119 5.54 -4.34 -7.56
N GLY A 120 5.66 -5.64 -7.82
CA GLY A 120 6.87 -6.40 -7.50
C GLY A 120 6.98 -6.89 -6.05
N ILE A 121 6.08 -6.46 -5.16
CA ILE A 121 6.04 -6.86 -3.75
C ILE A 121 5.20 -8.14 -3.64
N PRO A 122 5.71 -9.21 -3.01
CA PRO A 122 4.96 -10.45 -2.82
C PRO A 122 3.78 -10.23 -1.87
N GLU A 123 2.66 -10.83 -2.20
CA GLU A 123 1.45 -10.87 -1.37
C GLU A 123 0.75 -12.21 -1.57
N PHE A 124 -0.02 -12.67 -0.61
CA PHE A 124 -0.90 -13.82 -0.80
C PHE A 124 -2.26 -13.58 -0.16
N TYR A 125 -3.27 -14.19 -0.75
CA TYR A 125 -4.65 -14.08 -0.32
C TYR A 125 -5.08 -15.41 0.28
N ILE A 126 -5.63 -15.37 1.48
CA ILE A 126 -6.24 -16.52 2.14
C ILE A 126 -7.74 -16.39 2.00
N VAL A 127 -8.37 -17.41 1.44
CA VAL A 127 -9.82 -17.50 1.32
C VAL A 127 -10.30 -18.51 2.35
N ILE A 128 -11.28 -18.10 3.14
CA ILE A 128 -11.87 -18.90 4.20
C ILE A 128 -13.06 -19.67 3.66
N ARG A 129 -13.22 -20.92 4.12
CA ARG A 129 -14.32 -21.78 3.76
C ARG A 129 -15.59 -21.38 4.50
N LYS A 130 -16.66 -21.14 3.76
CA LYS A 130 -18.02 -20.95 4.30
C LYS A 130 -18.72 -22.28 4.39
N GLU A 131 -18.48 -23.04 5.42
CA GLU A 131 -19.23 -24.26 5.67
C GLU A 131 -20.10 -24.09 6.92
N GLY A 132 -21.26 -23.49 6.84
CA GLY A 132 -22.38 -23.60 7.82
C GLY A 132 -22.10 -23.70 9.32
N LYS A 133 -20.83 -23.73 9.71
CA LYS A 133 -20.31 -23.80 11.07
C LYS A 133 -19.93 -22.40 11.54
N GLU A 134 -20.00 -22.20 12.82
CA GLU A 134 -19.48 -21.00 13.47
C GLU A 134 -18.01 -20.82 13.11
N GLN A 135 -17.67 -19.69 12.46
CA GLN A 135 -16.34 -19.37 12.01
C GLN A 135 -15.45 -19.09 13.24
N LYS A 136 -14.37 -19.84 13.38
CA LYS A 136 -13.38 -19.64 14.47
C LYS A 136 -12.40 -18.53 14.14
N SER A 137 -12.08 -18.34 12.84
CA SER A 137 -11.19 -17.30 12.37
C SER A 137 -11.83 -15.94 12.57
N PHE A 138 -11.06 -15.02 13.12
CA PHE A 138 -11.52 -13.65 13.36
C PHE A 138 -10.59 -12.62 12.74
N PHE A 139 -11.18 -11.49 12.40
CA PHE A 139 -10.52 -10.35 11.79
C PHE A 139 -10.86 -9.10 12.58
N LEU A 140 -9.85 -8.35 12.95
CA LEU A 140 -9.99 -7.08 13.64
C LEU A 140 -9.43 -5.97 12.77
N LEU A 141 -10.16 -4.89 12.64
CA LEU A 141 -9.69 -3.65 12.05
C LEU A 141 -9.78 -2.57 13.10
N ASP A 142 -8.63 -2.13 13.63
CA ASP A 142 -8.56 -1.11 14.67
C ASP A 142 -9.41 -1.52 15.91
N GLU A 143 -9.27 -2.80 16.32
CA GLU A 143 -10.01 -3.45 17.42
C GLU A 143 -11.49 -3.74 17.15
N GLU A 144 -12.03 -3.34 16.01
CA GLU A 144 -13.40 -3.69 15.59
C GLU A 144 -13.42 -4.99 14.80
N GLU A 145 -14.29 -5.91 15.20
CA GLU A 145 -14.44 -7.18 14.50
C GLU A 145 -15.04 -6.99 13.11
N GLN A 146 -14.45 -7.64 12.12
CA GLN A 146 -14.86 -7.57 10.72
C GLN A 146 -15.16 -8.95 10.18
N GLU A 147 -16.33 -9.13 9.60
CA GLU A 147 -16.65 -10.35 8.87
C GLU A 147 -15.97 -10.31 7.49
N ARG A 148 -15.05 -11.24 7.23
CA ARG A 148 -14.30 -11.31 5.97
C ARG A 148 -14.12 -12.75 5.53
N ASP A 149 -14.30 -12.97 4.23
CA ASP A 149 -14.05 -14.28 3.60
C ASP A 149 -12.65 -14.35 2.96
N VAL A 150 -12.01 -13.22 2.75
CA VAL A 150 -10.70 -13.12 2.09
C VAL A 150 -9.81 -12.16 2.87
N PHE A 151 -8.65 -12.64 3.24
CA PHE A 151 -7.61 -11.86 3.87
C PHE A 151 -6.36 -11.77 2.97
N CYS A 152 -5.85 -10.56 2.77
CA CYS A 152 -4.66 -10.32 1.99
C CYS A 152 -3.46 -10.12 2.92
N VAL A 153 -2.53 -11.05 2.93
CA VAL A 153 -1.27 -10.94 3.66
C VAL A 153 -0.23 -10.31 2.74
N ARG A 154 0.43 -9.27 3.22
CA ARG A 154 1.41 -8.48 2.46
C ARG A 154 2.77 -8.56 3.13
N SER A 155 3.84 -8.47 2.34
CA SER A 155 5.20 -8.35 2.87
C SER A 155 5.53 -6.96 3.43
N PHE A 156 4.53 -6.12 3.61
CA PHE A 156 4.71 -4.77 4.15
C PHE A 156 5.30 -4.82 5.57
N GLY A 157 6.44 -4.15 5.79
CA GLY A 157 7.13 -4.15 7.06
C GLY A 157 7.92 -5.44 7.35
N PHE A 158 8.12 -6.31 6.34
CA PHE A 158 8.90 -7.53 6.46
C PHE A 158 9.91 -7.62 5.32
N ASP A 159 11.10 -8.18 5.61
CA ASP A 159 12.05 -8.53 4.56
C ASP A 159 11.42 -9.52 3.57
N ASN A 160 11.62 -9.26 2.29
CA ASN A 160 11.04 -10.10 1.22
C ASN A 160 11.51 -11.55 1.29
N GLN A 161 12.76 -11.79 1.69
CA GLN A 161 13.30 -13.15 1.80
C GLN A 161 12.67 -13.87 3.00
N GLY A 162 12.62 -13.22 4.17
CA GLY A 162 11.97 -13.74 5.36
C GLY A 162 10.49 -14.00 5.14
N PHE A 163 9.79 -13.09 4.42
CA PHE A 163 8.39 -13.28 4.03
C PHE A 163 8.17 -14.51 3.15
N MET A 164 9.04 -14.74 2.15
CA MET A 164 8.95 -15.90 1.27
C MET A 164 9.27 -17.20 1.99
N GLU A 165 10.21 -17.20 2.94
CA GLU A 165 10.48 -18.34 3.80
C GLU A 165 9.29 -18.67 4.72
N PHE A 166 8.71 -17.64 5.32
CA PHE A 166 7.50 -17.78 6.12
C PHE A 166 6.36 -18.37 5.31
N TYR A 167 6.12 -17.83 4.11
CA TYR A 167 5.12 -18.36 3.19
C TYR A 167 5.38 -19.83 2.80
N ARG A 168 6.64 -20.19 2.53
CA ARG A 168 7.03 -21.57 2.23
C ARG A 168 6.69 -22.50 3.40
N LYS A 169 6.97 -22.09 4.64
CA LYS A 169 6.62 -22.88 5.83
C LYS A 169 5.10 -22.98 6.03
N LEU A 170 4.36 -21.89 5.81
CA LEU A 170 2.90 -21.92 5.83
C LEU A 170 2.34 -22.98 4.88
N ARG A 171 2.86 -23.05 3.65
CA ARG A 171 2.45 -24.06 2.66
C ARG A 171 2.67 -25.53 3.11
N TRP A 172 3.65 -25.78 3.97
CA TRP A 172 3.90 -27.11 4.54
C TRP A 172 2.97 -27.46 5.69
N ILE A 173 2.49 -26.47 6.42
CA ILE A 173 1.67 -26.64 7.62
C ILE A 173 0.19 -26.77 7.27
N VAL A 174 -0.28 -26.03 6.27
CA VAL A 174 -1.69 -26.05 5.88
C VAL A 174 -2.15 -27.43 5.45
N PRO A 175 -3.40 -27.84 5.78
CA PRO A 175 -3.93 -29.14 5.40
C PRO A 175 -3.87 -29.38 3.90
N GLY A 176 -3.63 -30.63 3.48
CA GLY A 176 -3.54 -30.99 2.05
C GLY A 176 -4.82 -30.72 1.23
N ARG A 177 -5.95 -30.46 1.89
CA ARG A 177 -7.21 -30.03 1.26
C ARG A 177 -7.19 -28.54 0.84
N THR A 178 -6.30 -27.71 1.40
CA THR A 178 -6.18 -26.30 1.06
C THR A 178 -5.54 -26.17 -0.33
N ARG A 179 -6.22 -25.52 -1.26
CA ARG A 179 -5.71 -25.34 -2.63
C ARG A 179 -4.73 -24.17 -2.69
N ILE A 180 -3.56 -24.41 -3.25
CA ILE A 180 -2.56 -23.38 -3.47
C ILE A 180 -2.55 -23.02 -4.95
N ILE A 181 -2.83 -21.73 -5.25
CA ILE A 181 -3.00 -21.22 -6.61
C ILE A 181 -1.88 -20.19 -6.88
N GLY A 182 -1.05 -20.48 -7.88
CA GLY A 182 0.10 -19.62 -8.23
C GLY A 182 -0.29 -18.31 -8.93
N THR A 183 0.67 -17.39 -8.99
CA THR A 183 0.55 -16.00 -9.48
C THR A 183 0.00 -15.81 -10.90
N LYS A 184 0.06 -16.83 -11.76
CA LYS A 184 -0.36 -16.73 -13.18
C LYS A 184 -1.86 -16.86 -13.41
N THR A 185 -2.66 -17.04 -12.38
CA THR A 185 -4.09 -17.31 -12.50
C THR A 185 -4.92 -16.03 -12.47
N GLN A 186 -5.96 -15.95 -13.30
CA GLN A 186 -6.92 -14.84 -13.35
C GLN A 186 -7.62 -14.57 -12.00
N GLU A 187 -7.59 -15.51 -11.06
CA GLU A 187 -8.21 -15.38 -9.74
C GLU A 187 -7.60 -14.26 -8.89
N VAL A 188 -6.30 -13.98 -9.03
CA VAL A 188 -5.63 -12.86 -8.33
C VAL A 188 -6.30 -11.53 -8.64
N TRP A 189 -6.71 -11.31 -9.88
CA TRP A 189 -7.38 -10.06 -10.30
C TRP A 189 -8.77 -9.89 -9.69
N LYS A 190 -9.48 -10.98 -9.45
CA LYS A 190 -10.81 -10.95 -8.82
C LYS A 190 -10.75 -10.60 -7.34
N LEU A 191 -9.65 -10.96 -6.67
CA LEU A 191 -9.44 -10.69 -5.25
C LEU A 191 -8.87 -9.29 -4.99
N ARG A 192 -8.21 -8.66 -5.98
CA ARG A 192 -7.71 -7.29 -5.88
C ARG A 192 -8.85 -6.29 -5.90
N ARG A 193 -8.99 -5.51 -4.84
CA ARG A 193 -9.86 -4.33 -4.87
C ARG A 193 -9.27 -3.28 -5.83
N PRO A 194 -10.01 -2.81 -6.84
CA PRO A 194 -9.47 -1.88 -7.83
C PRO A 194 -9.19 -0.51 -7.21
N ASN A 195 -7.93 -0.12 -7.18
CA ASN A 195 -7.47 1.20 -6.74
C ASN A 195 -7.26 2.13 -7.96
N ILE A 196 -8.26 2.22 -8.83
CA ILE A 196 -8.16 2.88 -10.15
C ILE A 196 -8.13 4.44 -10.06
N ARG A 197 -8.55 5.04 -8.94
CA ARG A 197 -8.85 6.47 -8.87
C ARG A 197 -7.65 7.43 -8.83
N ILE A 198 -6.43 6.97 -8.54
CA ILE A 198 -5.28 7.88 -8.35
C ILE A 198 -4.46 8.05 -9.62
N CYS A 199 -4.34 7.03 -10.45
CA CYS A 199 -3.51 7.09 -11.67
C CYS A 199 -4.13 7.93 -12.79
N THR A 200 -5.45 7.99 -12.89
CA THR A 200 -6.14 8.77 -13.93
C THR A 200 -6.08 10.27 -13.67
N ALA A 201 -6.23 10.72 -12.44
CA ALA A 201 -6.18 12.15 -12.10
C ALA A 201 -4.76 12.73 -12.29
N ALA A 202 -3.71 11.99 -11.90
CA ALA A 202 -2.32 12.41 -12.08
C ALA A 202 -1.93 12.43 -13.58
N GLY A 203 -2.38 11.45 -14.36
CA GLY A 203 -2.13 11.38 -15.80
C GLY A 203 -2.81 12.51 -16.57
N MET A 204 -4.03 12.90 -16.22
CA MET A 204 -4.74 14.02 -16.84
C MET A 204 -4.10 15.37 -16.49
N LEU A 205 -3.66 15.57 -15.23
CA LEU A 205 -2.97 16.79 -14.81
C LEU A 205 -1.62 16.95 -15.54
N LEU A 206 -0.81 15.91 -15.60
CA LEU A 206 0.48 15.93 -16.33
C LEU A 206 0.30 16.11 -17.83
N GLY A 207 -0.69 15.45 -18.43
CA GLY A 207 -0.96 15.55 -19.87
C GLY A 207 -1.49 16.92 -20.32
N TYR A 208 -2.12 17.68 -19.42
CA TYR A 208 -2.65 19.02 -19.73
C TYR A 208 -1.65 20.14 -19.37
N VAL A 209 -1.01 20.05 -18.21
CA VAL A 209 -0.14 21.11 -17.67
C VAL A 209 1.21 21.14 -18.37
N LEU A 210 1.81 19.98 -18.67
CA LEU A 210 3.14 19.93 -19.29
C LEU A 210 3.22 20.53 -20.70
N PRO A 211 2.29 20.24 -21.64
CA PRO A 211 2.28 20.86 -22.97
C PRO A 211 2.07 22.38 -22.90
N LYS A 212 1.16 22.86 -22.07
CA LYS A 212 0.90 24.29 -21.90
C LYS A 212 2.10 25.05 -21.29
N PHE A 213 2.80 24.40 -20.35
CA PHE A 213 4.01 24.98 -19.77
C PHE A 213 5.14 25.08 -20.80
N LEU A 214 5.31 24.05 -21.64
CA LEU A 214 6.28 24.07 -22.73
C LEU A 214 5.94 25.09 -23.82
N GLU A 215 4.67 25.24 -24.18
CA GLU A 215 4.20 26.28 -25.09
C GLU A 215 4.51 27.70 -24.56
N MET A 216 4.26 27.93 -23.25
CA MET A 216 4.52 29.23 -22.63
C MET A 216 6.02 29.54 -22.52
N MET A 217 6.89 28.53 -22.35
CA MET A 217 8.35 28.69 -22.35
C MET A 217 8.92 28.91 -23.74
N MET A 218 8.29 28.42 -24.81
CA MET A 218 8.78 28.55 -26.18
C MET A 218 8.26 29.81 -26.89
N TYR A 219 7.16 30.39 -26.48
CA TYR A 219 6.48 31.49 -27.16
C TYR A 219 6.27 32.76 -26.29
N GLY A 220 6.73 32.74 -25.05
CA GLY A 220 6.70 33.91 -24.13
C GLY A 220 8.03 34.60 -24.05
#